data_4b06505d10b67c2e56c0cbeb8fe19dea
#
_entry.id   4b06505d10b67c2e56c0cbeb8fe19dea
#
_cell.length_a   1.000
_cell.length_b   1.000
_cell.length_c   1.000
_cell.angle_alpha   90.00
_cell.angle_beta   90.00
_cell.angle_gamma   90.00
#
_symmetry.space_group_name_H-M   'P 1'
#
loop_
_entity.id
_entity.type
_entity.pdbx_description
1 polymer ?
#
loop_
_entity_poly.entity_id
_entity_poly.type
_entity_poly.pdbx_seq_one_letter_code
_entity_poly.pdbx_strand_id
1 'polypeptide(L)'
;MAVIWQQQRDGNRYEVRTHGATVRLYTNGVFHTQWNPRDPLKGSLWELLLLPAFFLPPEQVKRVLLLGVGGGALIRLLQTYCSPNQILGVDIDPVHLSVAKRFFEVRGVELVCADARTAVSELTAGDGVPFDLVVDDLFGHVDGEAQRAFVADTEWCEAILALVGPAGMVVSNFASRRELLDSGWRMPAIRAQLASTSGCWTLEHPDYENCIGVFSRIPLDRKDLKLHAPAALNPGNPVRKLDARIRPLR
;
A
#
# COMPACT_ATOMS: atom_id res chain seq x y z
N MET A 1 7.79 -19.05 17.37
CA MET A 1 7.70 -18.76 15.95
C MET A 1 8.57 -19.78 15.22
N ALA A 2 8.00 -20.53 14.26
CA ALA A 2 8.72 -21.56 13.50
C ALA A 2 9.06 -21.06 12.11
N VAL A 3 10.30 -21.35 11.62
CA VAL A 3 10.66 -21.17 10.21
C VAL A 3 10.11 -22.36 9.45
N ILE A 4 9.22 -22.11 8.47
CA ILE A 4 8.62 -23.17 7.66
C ILE A 4 9.22 -23.24 6.26
N TRP A 5 9.95 -22.21 5.85
CA TRP A 5 10.67 -22.14 4.60
C TRP A 5 11.78 -21.10 4.68
N GLN A 6 12.88 -21.38 3.99
CA GLN A 6 13.97 -20.43 3.81
C GLN A 6 14.63 -20.64 2.44
N GLN A 7 15.18 -19.56 1.89
CA GLN A 7 15.94 -19.57 0.64
C GLN A 7 17.05 -18.54 0.71
N GLN A 8 18.18 -18.83 0.09
CA GLN A 8 19.20 -17.82 -0.23
C GLN A 8 19.21 -17.60 -1.75
N ARG A 9 19.21 -16.34 -2.17
CA ARG A 9 19.31 -15.96 -3.57
C ARG A 9 19.93 -14.56 -3.68
N ASP A 10 20.89 -14.42 -4.59
CA ASP A 10 21.52 -13.13 -4.92
C ASP A 10 22.02 -12.36 -3.67
N GLY A 11 22.63 -13.10 -2.71
CA GLY A 11 23.12 -12.56 -1.45
C GLY A 11 22.08 -12.30 -0.38
N ASN A 12 20.79 -12.43 -0.69
CA ASN A 12 19.70 -12.24 0.26
C ASN A 12 19.22 -13.57 0.86
N ARG A 13 18.86 -13.51 2.15
CA ARG A 13 18.23 -14.60 2.88
C ARG A 13 16.77 -14.30 3.12
N TYR A 14 15.91 -15.16 2.61
CA TYR A 14 14.46 -15.10 2.75
C TYR A 14 13.97 -16.16 3.73
N GLU A 15 13.02 -15.79 4.57
CA GLU A 15 12.41 -16.70 5.52
C GLU A 15 10.90 -16.48 5.59
N VAL A 16 10.16 -17.59 5.54
CA VAL A 16 8.74 -17.60 5.91
C VAL A 16 8.61 -18.24 7.28
N ARG A 17 8.04 -17.50 8.21
CA ARG A 17 7.84 -17.94 9.60
C ARG A 17 6.36 -17.98 9.94
N THR A 18 5.98 -18.89 10.84
CA THR A 18 4.61 -18.99 11.35
C THR A 18 4.54 -18.85 12.86
N HIS A 19 3.40 -18.28 13.32
CA HIS A 19 3.00 -18.31 14.73
C HIS A 19 1.49 -18.49 14.79
N GLY A 20 1.05 -19.69 15.18
CA GLY A 20 -0.35 -20.09 15.02
C GLY A 20 -0.76 -20.03 13.54
N ALA A 21 -1.84 -19.32 13.24
CA ALA A 21 -2.32 -19.09 11.87
C ALA A 21 -1.63 -17.93 11.16
N THR A 22 -0.74 -17.19 11.84
CA THR A 22 -0.05 -16.04 11.22
C THR A 22 1.16 -16.48 10.44
N VAL A 23 1.24 -16.05 9.17
CA VAL A 23 2.39 -16.22 8.28
C VAL A 23 3.13 -14.88 8.17
N ARG A 24 4.46 -14.91 8.16
CA ARG A 24 5.32 -13.72 8.07
C ARG A 24 6.47 -13.95 7.10
N LEU A 25 6.76 -12.94 6.29
CA LEU A 25 7.91 -12.89 5.39
C LEU A 25 8.99 -11.99 5.97
N TYR A 26 10.23 -12.48 5.94
CA TYR A 26 11.44 -11.73 6.27
C TYR A 26 12.46 -11.85 5.16
N THR A 27 13.18 -10.73 4.88
CA THR A 27 14.36 -10.71 4.01
C THR A 27 15.51 -10.09 4.80
N ASN A 28 16.62 -10.82 4.94
CA ASN A 28 17.79 -10.43 5.74
C ASN A 28 17.45 -10.06 7.20
N GLY A 29 16.42 -10.70 7.75
CA GLY A 29 15.91 -10.41 9.08
C GLY A 29 14.92 -9.24 9.18
N VAL A 30 14.79 -8.43 8.12
CA VAL A 30 13.80 -7.36 8.04
C VAL A 30 12.42 -7.94 7.78
N PHE A 31 11.45 -7.48 8.53
CA PHE A 31 10.05 -7.91 8.44
C PHE A 31 9.33 -7.17 7.30
N HIS A 32 8.84 -7.91 6.31
CA HIS A 32 8.19 -7.35 5.13
C HIS A 32 6.68 -7.50 5.10
N THR A 33 6.12 -8.57 5.65
CA THR A 33 4.68 -8.83 5.47
C THR A 33 4.18 -9.84 6.49
N GLN A 34 2.93 -9.67 6.95
CA GLN A 34 2.21 -10.69 7.72
C GLN A 34 0.77 -10.84 7.23
N TRP A 35 0.27 -12.06 7.37
CA TRP A 35 -1.12 -12.41 7.10
C TRP A 35 -1.64 -13.43 8.11
N ASN A 36 -2.87 -13.23 8.58
CA ASN A 36 -3.57 -14.22 9.38
C ASN A 36 -4.99 -14.42 8.82
N PRO A 37 -5.29 -15.56 8.19
CA PRO A 37 -6.60 -15.80 7.57
C PRO A 37 -7.76 -15.89 8.58
N ARG A 38 -7.47 -16.20 9.85
CA ARG A 38 -8.49 -16.31 10.91
C ARG A 38 -8.81 -14.98 11.58
N ASP A 39 -7.88 -14.03 11.51
CA ASP A 39 -8.02 -12.70 12.07
C ASP A 39 -7.18 -11.72 11.23
N PRO A 40 -7.71 -11.31 10.05
CA PRO A 40 -6.96 -10.54 9.06
C PRO A 40 -6.68 -9.10 9.51
N LEU A 41 -7.50 -8.51 10.38
CA LEU A 41 -7.34 -7.15 10.86
C LEU A 41 -6.72 -7.14 12.27
N LYS A 42 -5.48 -6.70 12.38
CA LYS A 42 -4.69 -6.65 13.62
C LYS A 42 -4.38 -5.24 14.12
N GLY A 43 -4.64 -4.22 13.30
CA GLY A 43 -4.23 -2.84 13.55
C GLY A 43 -2.76 -2.62 13.16
N SER A 44 -2.31 -3.19 12.04
CA SER A 44 -0.94 -3.12 11.56
C SER A 44 -0.77 -2.08 10.44
N LEU A 45 0.47 -1.93 9.95
CA LEU A 45 0.82 -1.02 8.85
C LEU A 45 0.02 -1.31 7.56
N TRP A 46 -0.24 -2.57 7.25
CA TRP A 46 -1.01 -2.92 6.02
C TRP A 46 -2.47 -2.51 6.11
N GLU A 47 -3.05 -2.52 7.30
CA GLU A 47 -4.40 -1.97 7.50
C GLU A 47 -4.39 -0.43 7.46
N LEU A 48 -3.28 0.20 7.85
CA LEU A 48 -3.12 1.64 7.67
C LEU A 48 -3.04 2.02 6.18
N LEU A 49 -2.43 1.16 5.34
CA LEU A 49 -2.43 1.29 3.87
C LEU A 49 -3.78 0.95 3.23
N LEU A 50 -4.54 0.01 3.82
CA LEU A 50 -5.87 -0.35 3.36
C LEU A 50 -6.91 0.74 3.65
N LEU A 51 -6.84 1.38 4.83
CA LEU A 51 -7.87 2.28 5.32
C LEU A 51 -8.25 3.39 4.32
N PRO A 52 -7.33 4.01 3.56
CA PRO A 52 -7.67 5.00 2.54
C PRO A 52 -8.63 4.52 1.45
N ALA A 53 -8.65 3.23 1.12
CA ALA A 53 -9.57 2.70 0.12
C ALA A 53 -11.04 2.98 0.47
N PHE A 54 -11.35 3.15 1.77
CA PHE A 54 -12.69 3.44 2.27
C PHE A 54 -13.07 4.93 2.27
N PHE A 55 -12.25 5.82 1.72
CA PHE A 55 -12.72 7.12 1.29
C PHE A 55 -13.68 7.01 0.11
N LEU A 56 -13.63 5.89 -0.62
CA LEU A 56 -14.60 5.53 -1.63
C LEU A 56 -15.50 4.40 -1.13
N PRO A 57 -16.73 4.28 -1.65
CA PRO A 57 -17.50 3.04 -1.50
C PRO A 57 -16.67 1.84 -1.98
N PRO A 58 -16.59 0.73 -1.22
CA PRO A 58 -15.76 -0.42 -1.60
C PRO A 58 -16.01 -0.95 -3.01
N GLU A 59 -17.27 -0.89 -3.47
CA GLU A 59 -17.68 -1.30 -4.80
C GLU A 59 -17.16 -0.40 -5.94
N GLN A 60 -16.62 0.77 -5.63
CA GLN A 60 -15.99 1.68 -6.60
C GLN A 60 -14.48 1.40 -6.74
N VAL A 61 -13.86 0.68 -5.81
CA VAL A 61 -12.45 0.28 -5.88
C VAL A 61 -12.33 -1.00 -6.71
N LYS A 62 -12.43 -0.87 -8.04
CA LYS A 62 -12.49 -2.01 -8.98
C LYS A 62 -11.15 -2.38 -9.56
N ARG A 63 -10.29 -1.40 -9.82
CA ARG A 63 -8.97 -1.58 -10.43
C ARG A 63 -7.90 -1.01 -9.51
N VAL A 64 -7.00 -1.87 -9.08
CA VAL A 64 -5.93 -1.52 -8.12
C VAL A 64 -4.57 -1.80 -8.74
N LEU A 65 -3.66 -0.84 -8.65
CA LEU A 65 -2.23 -1.02 -8.87
C LEU A 65 -1.54 -1.01 -7.51
N LEU A 66 -0.76 -2.06 -7.24
CA LEU A 66 0.08 -2.13 -6.05
C LEU A 66 1.55 -2.18 -6.49
N LEU A 67 2.30 -1.15 -6.14
CA LEU A 67 3.74 -1.04 -6.33
C LEU A 67 4.44 -1.40 -5.01
N GLY A 68 5.15 -2.52 -5.00
CA GLY A 68 5.64 -3.19 -3.80
C GLY A 68 4.62 -4.20 -3.25
N VAL A 69 4.80 -5.48 -3.57
CA VAL A 69 3.88 -6.57 -3.16
C VAL A 69 4.31 -7.20 -1.83
N GLY A 70 5.63 -7.36 -1.64
CA GLY A 70 6.16 -8.16 -0.53
C GLY A 70 5.53 -9.56 -0.52
N GLY A 71 4.97 -9.98 0.61
CA GLY A 71 4.21 -11.23 0.72
C GLY A 71 2.74 -11.11 0.28
N GLY A 72 2.24 -9.94 -0.09
CA GLY A 72 0.89 -9.74 -0.62
C GLY A 72 -0.21 -9.61 0.43
N ALA A 73 0.11 -9.24 1.68
CA ALA A 73 -0.92 -9.05 2.72
C ALA A 73 -1.94 -7.98 2.32
N LEU A 74 -1.49 -6.86 1.74
CA LEU A 74 -2.40 -5.80 1.29
C LEU A 74 -3.32 -6.29 0.16
N ILE A 75 -2.83 -7.16 -0.76
CA ILE A 75 -3.68 -7.79 -1.77
C ILE A 75 -4.79 -8.61 -1.11
N ARG A 76 -4.44 -9.43 -0.12
CA ARG A 76 -5.42 -10.24 0.63
C ARG A 76 -6.46 -9.40 1.35
N LEU A 77 -6.03 -8.29 1.94
CA LEU A 77 -6.91 -7.32 2.59
C LEU A 77 -7.86 -6.65 1.59
N LEU A 78 -7.35 -6.17 0.46
CA LEU A 78 -8.15 -5.58 -0.62
C LEU A 78 -9.17 -6.57 -1.18
N GLN A 79 -8.77 -7.81 -1.45
CA GLN A 79 -9.67 -8.87 -1.90
C GLN A 79 -10.79 -9.15 -0.89
N THR A 80 -10.47 -9.12 0.41
CA THR A 80 -11.44 -9.43 1.47
C THR A 80 -12.43 -8.30 1.70
N TYR A 81 -12.00 -7.03 1.62
CA TYR A 81 -12.80 -5.90 2.09
C TYR A 81 -13.27 -4.95 0.98
N CYS A 82 -12.65 -4.96 -0.19
CA CYS A 82 -13.05 -4.14 -1.34
C CYS A 82 -13.51 -5.00 -2.54
N SER A 83 -13.03 -6.26 -2.64
CA SER A 83 -13.36 -7.19 -3.73
C SER A 83 -13.15 -6.58 -5.13
N PRO A 84 -11.95 -6.03 -5.44
CA PRO A 84 -11.69 -5.42 -6.73
C PRO A 84 -11.76 -6.43 -7.87
N ASN A 85 -12.17 -5.97 -9.04
CA ASN A 85 -12.24 -6.81 -10.26
C ASN A 85 -10.84 -7.16 -10.79
N GLN A 86 -9.88 -6.25 -10.59
CA GLN A 86 -8.49 -6.43 -11.03
C GLN A 86 -7.52 -5.85 -10.00
N ILE A 87 -6.50 -6.61 -9.69
CA ILE A 87 -5.31 -6.13 -8.99
C ILE A 87 -4.10 -6.46 -9.85
N LEU A 88 -3.31 -5.44 -10.18
CA LEU A 88 -1.98 -5.55 -10.74
C LEU A 88 -0.97 -5.27 -9.64
N GLY A 89 -0.17 -6.26 -9.28
CA GLY A 89 0.92 -6.12 -8.31
C GLY A 89 2.27 -6.14 -9.00
N VAL A 90 3.10 -5.15 -8.76
CA VAL A 90 4.46 -5.04 -9.28
C VAL A 90 5.44 -5.14 -8.12
N ASP A 91 6.43 -6.02 -8.23
CA ASP A 91 7.52 -6.13 -7.27
C ASP A 91 8.81 -6.48 -8.02
N ILE A 92 9.91 -5.89 -7.60
CA ILE A 92 11.23 -6.16 -8.20
C ILE A 92 11.78 -7.53 -7.79
N ASP A 93 11.31 -8.08 -6.66
CA ASP A 93 11.83 -9.32 -6.09
C ASP A 93 10.98 -10.54 -6.49
N PRO A 94 11.47 -11.42 -7.37
CA PRO A 94 10.74 -12.61 -7.79
C PRO A 94 10.51 -13.60 -6.64
N VAL A 95 11.32 -13.56 -5.56
CA VAL A 95 11.14 -14.41 -4.40
C VAL A 95 9.93 -13.94 -3.60
N HIS A 96 9.75 -12.62 -3.42
CA HIS A 96 8.56 -12.05 -2.80
C HIS A 96 7.29 -12.49 -3.54
N LEU A 97 7.26 -12.36 -4.87
CA LEU A 97 6.10 -12.80 -5.68
C LEU A 97 5.83 -14.30 -5.57
N SER A 98 6.89 -15.12 -5.51
CA SER A 98 6.75 -16.57 -5.29
C SER A 98 6.19 -16.88 -3.91
N VAL A 99 6.68 -16.20 -2.87
CA VAL A 99 6.19 -16.32 -1.49
C VAL A 99 4.74 -15.88 -1.37
N ALA A 100 4.36 -14.75 -1.99
CA ALA A 100 2.99 -14.25 -2.03
C ALA A 100 2.01 -15.32 -2.55
N LYS A 101 2.35 -15.96 -3.67
CA LYS A 101 1.54 -17.04 -4.27
C LYS A 101 1.51 -18.30 -3.40
N ARG A 102 2.65 -18.70 -2.84
CA ARG A 102 2.82 -20.01 -2.20
C ARG A 102 2.39 -20.04 -0.74
N PHE A 103 2.69 -19.00 0.04
CA PHE A 103 2.50 -19.00 1.49
C PHE A 103 1.43 -18.02 1.96
N PHE A 104 1.15 -16.97 1.19
CA PHE A 104 0.08 -16.01 1.49
C PHE A 104 -1.19 -16.25 0.67
N GLU A 105 -1.17 -17.28 -0.19
CA GLU A 105 -2.32 -17.69 -1.00
C GLU A 105 -2.89 -16.57 -1.88
N VAL A 106 -2.01 -15.69 -2.38
CA VAL A 106 -2.40 -14.65 -3.33
C VAL A 106 -2.76 -15.30 -4.65
N ARG A 107 -4.03 -15.15 -5.07
CA ARG A 107 -4.59 -15.75 -6.29
C ARG A 107 -5.56 -14.78 -6.97
N GLY A 108 -5.85 -15.02 -8.26
CA GLY A 108 -6.82 -14.20 -9.01
C GLY A 108 -6.35 -12.76 -9.25
N VAL A 109 -5.03 -12.53 -9.22
CA VAL A 109 -4.41 -11.24 -9.46
C VAL A 109 -3.26 -11.38 -10.44
N GLU A 110 -2.94 -10.33 -11.15
CA GLU A 110 -1.75 -10.24 -12.00
C GLU A 110 -0.56 -9.80 -11.17
N LEU A 111 0.55 -10.58 -11.20
CA LEU A 111 1.79 -10.25 -10.51
C LEU A 111 2.93 -10.17 -11.52
N VAL A 112 3.53 -9.00 -11.63
CA VAL A 112 4.62 -8.68 -12.55
C VAL A 112 5.92 -8.46 -11.78
N CYS A 113 6.97 -9.19 -12.19
CA CYS A 113 8.32 -8.98 -11.66
C CYS A 113 9.01 -7.92 -12.52
N ALA A 114 9.06 -6.69 -12.02
CA ALA A 114 9.67 -5.56 -12.73
C ALA A 114 10.09 -4.46 -11.74
N ASP A 115 11.01 -3.61 -12.19
CA ASP A 115 11.25 -2.32 -11.54
C ASP A 115 10.00 -1.44 -11.66
N ALA A 116 9.62 -0.79 -10.55
CA ALA A 116 8.40 0.00 -10.48
C ALA A 116 8.41 1.21 -11.43
N ARG A 117 9.56 1.86 -11.66
CA ARG A 117 9.67 3.00 -12.58
C ARG A 117 9.44 2.55 -14.02
N THR A 118 10.02 1.40 -14.40
CA THR A 118 9.81 0.81 -15.72
C THR A 118 8.34 0.44 -15.92
N ALA A 119 7.72 -0.26 -14.96
CA ALA A 119 6.33 -0.65 -15.05
C ALA A 119 5.37 0.55 -15.13
N VAL A 120 5.61 1.59 -14.34
CA VAL A 120 4.81 2.83 -14.36
C VAL A 120 4.97 3.54 -15.70
N SER A 121 6.18 3.61 -16.25
CA SER A 121 6.44 4.21 -17.57
C SER A 121 5.69 3.47 -18.69
N GLU A 122 5.74 2.14 -18.69
CA GLU A 122 5.01 1.30 -19.66
C GLU A 122 3.49 1.46 -19.55
N LEU A 123 2.97 1.47 -18.31
CA LEU A 123 1.54 1.67 -18.06
C LEU A 123 1.07 3.07 -18.49
N THR A 124 1.89 4.10 -18.30
CA THR A 124 1.57 5.48 -18.70
C THR A 124 1.63 5.67 -20.22
N ALA A 125 2.52 4.96 -20.91
CA ALA A 125 2.61 5.00 -22.37
C ALA A 125 1.50 4.20 -23.09
N GLY A 126 0.83 3.32 -22.37
CA GLY A 126 -0.26 2.48 -22.91
C GLY A 126 -1.62 3.18 -22.85
N ASP A 127 -2.58 2.66 -23.65
CA ASP A 127 -4.00 3.12 -23.65
C ASP A 127 -4.83 2.40 -22.59
N GLY A 128 -4.23 2.04 -21.46
CA GLY A 128 -4.87 1.28 -20.39
C GLY A 128 -5.97 2.05 -19.67
N VAL A 129 -6.99 1.33 -19.17
CA VAL A 129 -8.01 1.93 -18.31
C VAL A 129 -7.37 2.37 -16.99
N PRO A 130 -7.62 3.61 -16.53
CA PRO A 130 -7.05 4.11 -15.28
C PRO A 130 -7.42 3.26 -14.05
N PHE A 131 -6.59 3.35 -12.99
CA PHE A 131 -6.85 2.70 -11.72
C PHE A 131 -7.71 3.57 -10.81
N ASP A 132 -8.52 2.92 -9.98
CA ASP A 132 -9.28 3.60 -8.91
C ASP A 132 -8.40 3.84 -7.68
N LEU A 133 -7.42 2.93 -7.47
CA LEU A 133 -6.47 2.99 -6.37
C LEU A 133 -5.08 2.61 -6.86
N VAL A 134 -4.12 3.50 -6.67
CA VAL A 134 -2.68 3.20 -6.81
C VAL A 134 -2.05 3.23 -5.43
N VAL A 135 -1.42 2.14 -5.03
CA VAL A 135 -0.66 2.06 -3.77
C VAL A 135 0.83 2.01 -4.08
N ASP A 136 1.57 2.95 -3.53
CA ASP A 136 3.01 3.10 -3.64
C ASP A 136 3.64 2.70 -2.29
N ASP A 137 4.01 1.43 -2.17
CA ASP A 137 4.61 0.80 -0.98
C ASP A 137 5.99 0.21 -1.31
N LEU A 138 6.86 1.04 -1.90
CA LEU A 138 8.17 0.65 -2.39
C LEU A 138 9.23 0.77 -1.31
N PHE A 139 9.41 -0.31 -0.56
CA PHE A 139 10.41 -0.44 0.48
C PHE A 139 11.39 -1.57 0.18
N GLY A 140 12.67 -1.26 0.36
CA GLY A 140 13.76 -2.22 0.42
C GLY A 140 14.35 -2.28 1.83
N HIS A 141 15.59 -2.71 1.93
CA HIS A 141 16.34 -2.71 3.18
C HIS A 141 17.77 -2.23 2.93
N VAL A 142 18.26 -1.40 3.82
CA VAL A 142 19.67 -0.96 3.87
C VAL A 142 20.13 -1.13 5.30
N ASP A 143 21.26 -1.79 5.50
CA ASP A 143 21.87 -2.03 6.83
C ASP A 143 20.92 -2.69 7.85
N GLY A 144 19.97 -3.52 7.37
CA GLY A 144 19.01 -4.22 8.23
C GLY A 144 17.76 -3.41 8.59
N GLU A 145 17.61 -2.20 8.07
CA GLU A 145 16.45 -1.35 8.28
C GLU A 145 15.60 -1.23 7.01
N ALA A 146 14.28 -1.11 7.18
CA ALA A 146 13.38 -0.85 6.08
C ALA A 146 13.56 0.59 5.61
N GLN A 147 13.85 0.77 4.31
CA GLN A 147 14.02 2.07 3.70
C GLN A 147 13.25 2.14 2.39
N ARG A 148 12.70 3.31 2.08
CA ARG A 148 12.07 3.54 0.80
C ARG A 148 13.08 3.35 -0.35
N ALA A 149 12.67 2.67 -1.42
CA ALA A 149 13.57 2.28 -2.52
C ALA A 149 14.16 3.49 -3.25
N PHE A 150 13.41 4.59 -3.33
CA PHE A 150 13.85 5.86 -3.89
C PHE A 150 12.96 7.02 -3.42
N VAL A 151 13.46 8.24 -3.59
CA VAL A 151 12.72 9.46 -3.22
C VAL A 151 11.48 9.60 -4.11
N ALA A 152 10.33 9.91 -3.49
CA ALA A 152 9.11 10.29 -4.19
C ALA A 152 9.22 11.74 -4.68
N ASP A 153 10.03 11.97 -5.72
CA ASP A 153 10.21 13.27 -6.36
C ASP A 153 8.98 13.68 -7.18
N THR A 154 9.05 14.85 -7.80
CA THR A 154 7.93 15.39 -8.59
C THR A 154 7.59 14.50 -9.77
N GLU A 155 8.62 14.00 -10.47
CA GLU A 155 8.46 13.14 -11.66
C GLU A 155 7.74 11.83 -11.31
N TRP A 156 8.14 11.18 -10.20
CA TRP A 156 7.48 9.99 -9.70
C TRP A 156 6.01 10.26 -9.32
N CYS A 157 5.76 11.35 -8.57
CA CYS A 157 4.40 11.69 -8.14
C CYS A 157 3.49 11.99 -9.35
N GLU A 158 3.99 12.68 -10.39
CA GLU A 158 3.26 12.93 -11.64
C GLU A 158 2.94 11.62 -12.36
N ALA A 159 3.94 10.74 -12.50
CA ALA A 159 3.80 9.48 -13.20
C ALA A 159 2.73 8.57 -12.56
N ILE A 160 2.76 8.38 -11.24
CA ILE A 160 1.76 7.55 -10.57
C ILE A 160 0.38 8.22 -10.48
N LEU A 161 0.32 9.56 -10.40
CA LEU A 161 -0.95 10.29 -10.47
C LEU A 161 -1.60 10.21 -11.85
N ALA A 162 -0.81 10.14 -12.93
CA ALA A 162 -1.32 9.95 -14.28
C ALA A 162 -2.05 8.61 -14.49
N LEU A 163 -1.69 7.58 -13.73
CA LEU A 163 -2.33 6.26 -13.78
C LEU A 163 -3.69 6.21 -13.07
N VAL A 164 -4.03 7.23 -12.29
CA VAL A 164 -5.26 7.28 -11.51
C VAL A 164 -6.39 7.94 -12.29
N GLY A 165 -7.57 7.32 -12.28
CA GLY A 165 -8.79 7.87 -12.84
C GLY A 165 -9.27 9.15 -12.12
N PRO A 166 -10.25 9.88 -12.73
CA PRO A 166 -10.71 11.15 -12.21
C PRO A 166 -11.23 11.10 -10.77
N ALA A 167 -11.83 9.98 -10.36
CA ALA A 167 -12.38 9.76 -9.02
C ALA A 167 -11.51 8.86 -8.13
N GLY A 168 -10.35 8.45 -8.63
CA GLY A 168 -9.44 7.57 -7.91
C GLY A 168 -8.47 8.33 -6.99
N MET A 169 -7.58 7.56 -6.35
CA MET A 169 -6.59 8.11 -5.44
C MET A 169 -5.25 7.38 -5.49
N VAL A 170 -4.18 8.08 -5.09
CA VAL A 170 -2.88 7.49 -4.78
C VAL A 170 -2.73 7.39 -3.26
N VAL A 171 -2.22 6.27 -2.80
CA VAL A 171 -1.82 6.02 -1.41
C VAL A 171 -0.34 5.72 -1.40
N SER A 172 0.48 6.58 -0.78
CA SER A 172 1.94 6.40 -0.73
C SER A 172 2.40 6.19 0.70
N ASN A 173 3.22 5.16 0.91
CA ASN A 173 3.89 4.88 2.17
C ASN A 173 5.23 5.63 2.24
N PHE A 174 5.42 6.41 3.27
CA PHE A 174 6.67 7.12 3.59
C PHE A 174 7.25 6.56 4.89
N ALA A 175 8.57 6.50 4.98
CA ALA A 175 9.25 6.06 6.20
C ALA A 175 8.99 7.01 7.38
N SER A 176 8.68 8.27 7.09
CA SER A 176 8.34 9.26 8.11
C SER A 176 7.44 10.39 7.55
N ARG A 177 6.81 11.13 8.47
CA ARG A 177 6.10 12.36 8.09
C ARG A 177 7.01 13.39 7.42
N ARG A 178 8.29 13.46 7.83
CA ARG A 178 9.25 14.39 7.23
C ARG A 178 9.49 14.05 5.76
N GLU A 179 9.70 12.77 5.44
CA GLU A 179 9.88 12.32 4.06
C GLU A 179 8.68 12.68 3.17
N LEU A 180 7.45 12.52 3.67
CA LEU A 180 6.26 12.98 2.96
C LEU A 180 6.28 14.50 2.73
N LEU A 181 6.66 15.28 3.71
CA LEU A 181 6.69 16.75 3.60
C LEU A 181 7.78 17.23 2.62
N ASP A 182 8.86 16.49 2.47
CA ASP A 182 9.97 16.76 1.55
C ASP A 182 9.74 16.15 0.15
N SER A 183 8.62 15.42 -0.08
CA SER A 183 8.31 14.75 -1.34
C SER A 183 7.72 15.68 -2.41
N GLY A 184 7.69 15.19 -3.65
CA GLY A 184 7.08 15.84 -4.82
C GLY A 184 5.59 16.16 -4.63
N TRP A 185 4.88 15.43 -3.76
CA TRP A 185 3.47 15.74 -3.43
C TRP A 185 3.24 17.12 -2.85
N ARG A 186 4.28 17.77 -2.34
CA ARG A 186 4.22 19.15 -1.80
C ARG A 186 4.46 20.22 -2.86
N MET A 187 4.94 19.84 -4.04
CA MET A 187 5.24 20.78 -5.11
C MET A 187 3.97 21.43 -5.66
N PRO A 188 3.99 22.76 -5.93
CA PRO A 188 2.82 23.50 -6.42
C PRO A 188 2.20 22.89 -7.68
N ALA A 189 3.01 22.38 -8.60
CA ALA A 189 2.56 21.75 -9.84
C ALA A 189 1.69 20.50 -9.59
N ILE A 190 2.08 19.66 -8.62
CA ILE A 190 1.31 18.49 -8.20
C ILE A 190 0.05 18.92 -7.44
N ARG A 191 0.21 19.85 -6.48
CA ARG A 191 -0.89 20.34 -5.66
C ARG A 191 -2.02 20.96 -6.49
N ALA A 192 -1.69 21.61 -7.60
CA ALA A 192 -2.67 22.18 -8.53
C ALA A 192 -3.53 21.12 -9.25
N GLN A 193 -3.07 19.87 -9.34
CA GLN A 193 -3.80 18.75 -9.94
C GLN A 193 -4.72 18.02 -8.97
N LEU A 194 -4.56 18.26 -7.67
CA LEU A 194 -5.34 17.63 -6.59
C LEU A 194 -6.50 18.53 -6.17
N ALA A 195 -7.52 17.96 -5.53
CA ALA A 195 -8.60 18.76 -4.97
C ALA A 195 -8.06 19.78 -3.97
N SER A 196 -8.38 21.05 -4.18
CA SER A 196 -7.87 22.18 -3.39
C SER A 196 -8.26 22.10 -1.91
N THR A 197 -9.43 21.55 -1.64
CA THR A 197 -9.93 21.28 -0.29
C THR A 197 -10.08 19.77 -0.11
N SER A 198 -9.47 19.22 0.95
CA SER A 198 -9.64 17.81 1.34
C SER A 198 -9.16 16.75 0.34
N GLY A 199 -8.42 17.11 -0.72
CA GLY A 199 -7.84 16.13 -1.65
C GLY A 199 -6.61 15.39 -1.11
N CYS A 200 -6.04 15.87 0.01
CA CYS A 200 -4.82 15.32 0.58
C CYS A 200 -4.97 15.04 2.06
N TRP A 201 -4.57 13.83 2.46
CA TRP A 201 -4.64 13.38 3.85
C TRP A 201 -3.36 12.68 4.28
N THR A 202 -3.15 12.59 5.58
CA THR A 202 -2.12 11.77 6.21
C THR A 202 -2.75 10.81 7.21
N LEU A 203 -2.22 9.60 7.23
CA LEU A 203 -2.55 8.59 8.22
C LEU A 203 -1.25 8.14 8.92
N GLU A 204 -1.26 8.14 10.24
CA GLU A 204 -0.13 7.76 11.09
C GLU A 204 -0.63 6.80 12.17
N HIS A 205 0.22 5.91 12.65
CA HIS A 205 -0.08 4.98 13.75
C HIS A 205 1.00 5.13 14.84
N PRO A 206 0.65 5.10 16.14
CA PRO A 206 1.62 5.33 17.21
C PRO A 206 2.78 4.31 17.25
N ASP A 207 2.57 3.10 16.75
CA ASP A 207 3.57 2.02 16.78
C ASP A 207 4.50 1.99 15.55
N TYR A 208 4.27 2.88 14.55
CA TYR A 208 5.06 2.95 13.31
C TYR A 208 5.52 4.39 13.06
N GLU A 209 6.73 4.55 12.57
CA GLU A 209 7.23 5.85 12.11
C GLU A 209 6.63 6.25 10.75
N ASN A 210 6.10 5.27 10.03
CA ASN A 210 5.52 5.47 8.71
C ASN A 210 4.40 6.52 8.72
N CYS A 211 4.39 7.30 7.66
CA CYS A 211 3.31 8.23 7.34
C CYS A 211 2.70 7.87 5.99
N ILE A 212 1.42 7.57 5.97
CA ILE A 212 0.71 7.25 4.74
C ILE A 212 0.11 8.54 4.20
N GLY A 213 0.53 8.93 2.98
CA GLY A 213 -0.06 10.04 2.22
C GLY A 213 -1.19 9.53 1.33
N VAL A 214 -2.28 10.29 1.27
CA VAL A 214 -3.41 10.04 0.36
C VAL A 214 -3.63 11.27 -0.51
N PHE A 215 -3.72 11.06 -1.83
CA PHE A 215 -3.77 12.13 -2.82
C PHE A 215 -4.86 11.85 -3.85
N SER A 216 -5.82 12.76 -4.01
CA SER A 216 -6.96 12.61 -4.90
C SER A 216 -7.30 13.90 -5.64
N ARG A 217 -7.82 13.76 -6.87
CA ARG A 217 -8.36 14.87 -7.65
C ARG A 217 -9.76 15.30 -7.21
N ILE A 218 -10.46 14.46 -6.44
CA ILE A 218 -11.74 14.78 -5.82
C ILE A 218 -11.58 15.04 -4.33
N PRO A 219 -12.44 15.84 -3.72
CA PRO A 219 -12.49 16.00 -2.26
C PRO A 219 -12.78 14.65 -1.58
N LEU A 220 -12.02 14.35 -0.52
CA LEU A 220 -12.24 13.20 0.34
C LEU A 220 -12.76 13.67 1.70
N ASP A 221 -13.73 12.98 2.28
CA ASP A 221 -14.27 13.32 3.60
C ASP A 221 -14.00 12.18 4.60
N ARG A 222 -13.52 12.54 5.79
CA ARG A 222 -13.34 11.57 6.88
C ARG A 222 -14.65 10.86 7.28
N LYS A 223 -15.81 11.45 6.95
CA LYS A 223 -17.11 10.80 7.16
C LYS A 223 -17.26 9.54 6.32
N ASP A 224 -16.68 9.51 5.12
CA ASP A 224 -16.73 8.33 4.25
C ASP A 224 -16.01 7.14 4.88
N LEU A 225 -14.87 7.36 5.54
CA LEU A 225 -14.20 6.32 6.33
C LEU A 225 -15.09 5.75 7.44
N LYS A 226 -15.93 6.58 8.06
CA LYS A 226 -16.88 6.10 9.08
C LYS A 226 -18.05 5.35 8.47
N LEU A 227 -18.39 5.65 7.22
CA LEU A 227 -19.49 5.02 6.51
C LEU A 227 -19.07 3.66 5.92
N HIS A 228 -17.88 3.60 5.32
CA HIS A 228 -17.50 2.48 4.48
C HIS A 228 -16.51 1.51 5.13
N ALA A 229 -15.68 1.97 6.08
CA ALA A 229 -14.65 1.11 6.67
C ALA A 229 -15.24 0.00 7.54
N PRO A 230 -14.66 -1.22 7.49
CA PRO A 230 -15.05 -2.31 8.39
C PRO A 230 -14.91 -1.90 9.85
N ALA A 231 -15.74 -2.44 10.73
CA ALA A 231 -15.82 -2.04 12.14
C ALA A 231 -14.47 -2.01 12.86
N ALA A 232 -13.57 -2.94 12.55
CA ALA A 232 -12.22 -3.00 13.14
C ALA A 232 -11.29 -1.87 12.70
N LEU A 233 -11.54 -1.21 11.56
CA LEU A 233 -10.77 -0.10 11.01
C LEU A 233 -11.49 1.24 11.14
N ASN A 234 -12.78 1.22 11.40
CA ASN A 234 -13.64 2.39 11.37
C ASN A 234 -13.22 3.42 12.43
N PRO A 235 -12.81 4.64 12.04
CA PRO A 235 -12.34 5.66 12.98
C PRO A 235 -13.46 6.20 13.91
N GLY A 236 -14.73 5.89 13.63
CA GLY A 236 -15.87 6.18 14.49
C GLY A 236 -16.19 5.08 15.52
N ASN A 237 -15.60 3.89 15.38
CA ASN A 237 -15.83 2.78 16.29
C ASN A 237 -14.88 2.84 17.50
N PRO A 238 -15.38 2.92 18.75
CA PRO A 238 -14.54 2.98 19.95
C PRO A 238 -13.76 1.70 20.22
N VAL A 239 -14.20 0.55 19.67
CA VAL A 239 -13.53 -0.76 19.81
C VAL A 239 -12.75 -1.18 18.55
N ARG A 240 -12.39 -0.21 17.69
CA ARG A 240 -11.55 -0.46 16.52
C ARG A 240 -10.19 -1.02 16.93
N LYS A 241 -9.59 -1.82 16.05
CA LYS A 241 -8.24 -2.38 16.25
C LYS A 241 -7.14 -1.45 15.74
N LEU A 242 -7.44 -0.61 14.74
CA LEU A 242 -6.46 0.31 14.14
C LEU A 242 -6.54 1.68 14.81
N ASP A 243 -5.47 2.09 15.50
CA ASP A 243 -5.35 3.43 16.09
C ASP A 243 -4.75 4.43 15.10
N ALA A 244 -5.47 4.70 14.02
CA ALA A 244 -5.04 5.62 12.98
C ALA A 244 -5.32 7.08 13.36
N ARG A 245 -4.28 7.93 13.27
CA ARG A 245 -4.37 9.39 13.34
C ARG A 245 -4.54 9.93 11.94
N ILE A 246 -5.75 10.37 11.60
CA ILE A 246 -6.15 10.79 10.25
C ILE A 246 -6.28 12.32 10.23
N ARG A 247 -5.48 13.01 9.40
CA ARG A 247 -5.42 14.47 9.32
C ARG A 247 -5.36 14.96 7.88
N PRO A 248 -6.01 16.13 7.55
CA PRO A 248 -5.76 16.79 6.28
C PRO A 248 -4.29 17.20 6.16
N LEU A 249 -3.69 17.00 4.99
CA LEU A 249 -2.36 17.48 4.63
C LEU A 249 -2.50 18.89 4.06
N ARG A 250 -2.15 19.87 4.86
CA ARG A 250 -2.18 21.32 4.51
C ARG A 250 -0.88 21.76 3.83
#